data_1f057b693d874a94eb19b27f53c1ce16
#
_entry.id   1f057b693d874a94eb19b27f53c1ce16
#
_cell.length_a   1.000
_cell.length_b   1.000
_cell.length_c   1.000
_cell.angle_alpha   90.00
_cell.angle_beta   90.00
_cell.angle_gamma   90.00
#
_symmetry.space_group_name_H-M   'P 1'
#
loop_
_entity.id
_entity.type
_entity.pdbx_description
1 polymer ?
#
loop_
_entity_poly.entity_id
_entity_poly.type
_entity_poly.pdbx_seq_one_letter_code
_entity_poly.pdbx_strand_id
1 'polypeptide(L)'
;MRIAVRIVLACLGLLAVTARVRGQEPDTPQTALQAQQTAQNANEINAVPNRPTFASTAEMVQLGVLEIEYGFEAAKGHQNINGLLKWGAVKNLELWLLNNPIERDVATAGLGDSGVGFKYKLFSQRNARPTVAVLYVATIPTARPALGAGAVAHLVQILASKDFGKHHFDVNEGVQFAGRPQVGGFDRTYFTALSYSRSLRGKWGYTGEIAGFSRLNATTPATMTLLNAATYNVSSRLVLDAGAYFAAYGQLPRITIFAGVTYSIANLYHLHPARASPKN
;
A
#
# COMPACT_ATOMS: atom_id res chain seq x y z
N MET A 1 -20.68 1.98 14.61
CA MET A 1 -19.83 1.14 15.45
C MET A 1 -20.18 -0.36 15.37
N ARG A 2 -21.43 -0.80 15.45
CA ARG A 2 -21.79 -2.24 15.43
C ARG A 2 -21.62 -2.95 14.07
N ILE A 3 -21.65 -2.24 12.93
CA ILE A 3 -21.51 -2.82 11.58
C ILE A 3 -20.03 -3.06 11.25
N ALA A 4 -19.15 -2.09 11.53
CA ALA A 4 -17.70 -2.23 11.28
C ALA A 4 -17.09 -3.40 12.09
N VAL A 5 -17.46 -3.54 13.37
CA VAL A 5 -17.02 -4.67 14.22
C VAL A 5 -17.49 -6.03 13.70
N ARG A 6 -18.68 -6.10 13.07
CA ARG A 6 -19.19 -7.35 12.48
C ARG A 6 -18.49 -7.75 11.19
N ILE A 7 -18.04 -6.78 10.40
CA ILE A 7 -17.24 -7.05 9.18
C ILE A 7 -15.85 -7.57 9.56
N VAL A 8 -15.22 -6.98 10.57
CA VAL A 8 -13.91 -7.42 11.11
C VAL A 8 -13.96 -8.86 11.62
N LEU A 9 -15.00 -9.23 12.38
CA LEU A 9 -15.17 -10.59 12.89
C LEU A 9 -15.47 -11.61 11.77
N ALA A 10 -16.15 -11.21 10.69
CA ALA A 10 -16.39 -12.07 9.53
C ALA A 10 -15.10 -12.29 8.71
N CYS A 11 -14.24 -11.28 8.55
CA CYS A 11 -12.97 -11.40 7.85
C CYS A 11 -11.94 -12.24 8.63
N LEU A 12 -11.88 -12.12 9.95
CA LEU A 12 -11.05 -12.97 10.81
C LEU A 12 -11.52 -14.43 10.84
N GLY A 13 -12.81 -14.68 10.73
CA GLY A 13 -13.40 -16.03 10.64
C GLY A 13 -13.07 -16.76 9.35
N LEU A 14 -12.94 -16.06 8.21
CA LEU A 14 -12.56 -16.67 6.93
C LEU A 14 -11.09 -17.11 6.88
N LEU A 15 -10.20 -16.49 7.64
CA LEU A 15 -8.79 -16.85 7.72
C LEU A 15 -8.52 -18.13 8.56
N ALA A 16 -9.49 -18.59 9.35
CA ALA A 16 -9.32 -19.73 10.25
C ALA A 16 -9.76 -21.09 9.66
N VAL A 17 -10.41 -21.14 8.50
CA VAL A 17 -11.12 -22.37 8.02
C VAL A 17 -10.26 -23.29 7.14
N THR A 18 -9.02 -22.95 6.75
CA THR A 18 -8.24 -23.77 5.80
C THR A 18 -7.00 -24.47 6.39
N ALA A 19 -7.06 -24.93 7.63
CA ALA A 19 -5.95 -25.68 8.22
C ALA A 19 -6.22 -27.20 8.17
N ARG A 20 -6.14 -27.85 6.99
CA ARG A 20 -5.84 -29.28 6.83
C ARG A 20 -5.59 -29.65 5.37
N VAL A 21 -4.36 -29.48 4.90
CA VAL A 21 -3.82 -30.30 3.83
C VAL A 21 -2.44 -30.79 4.28
N ARG A 22 -2.33 -32.08 4.57
CA ARG A 22 -1.07 -32.80 4.73
C ARG A 22 -0.46 -32.95 3.35
N GLY A 23 0.68 -32.31 3.11
CA GLY A 23 1.59 -32.60 2.01
C GLY A 23 2.95 -32.95 2.57
N GLN A 24 3.39 -34.20 2.37
CA GLN A 24 4.78 -34.62 2.59
C GLN A 24 5.67 -33.88 1.60
N GLU A 25 6.72 -33.22 2.08
CA GLU A 25 7.84 -32.78 1.26
C GLU A 25 8.72 -33.98 0.91
N PRO A 26 9.14 -34.14 -0.35
CA PRO A 26 10.29 -34.97 -0.66
C PRO A 26 11.57 -34.14 -0.57
N ASP A 27 12.48 -34.55 0.28
CA ASP A 27 13.88 -34.08 0.28
C ASP A 27 14.54 -34.44 -1.06
N THR A 28 14.63 -33.47 -1.95
CA THR A 28 15.41 -33.60 -3.20
C THR A 28 16.61 -32.64 -3.11
N PRO A 29 17.84 -33.11 -3.33
CA PRO A 29 19.01 -32.22 -3.34
C PRO A 29 18.87 -31.17 -4.43
N GLN A 30 18.91 -29.90 -4.05
CA GLN A 30 18.92 -28.78 -4.99
C GLN A 30 20.19 -28.88 -5.84
N THR A 31 20.03 -29.05 -7.17
CA THR A 31 21.16 -29.03 -8.10
C THR A 31 21.81 -27.63 -8.08
N ALA A 32 23.12 -27.55 -8.35
CA ALA A 32 23.88 -26.30 -8.42
C ALA A 32 23.23 -25.24 -9.33
N LEU A 33 22.52 -25.68 -10.39
CA LEU A 33 21.74 -24.82 -11.27
C LEU A 33 20.54 -24.16 -10.57
N GLN A 34 19.81 -24.89 -9.71
CA GLN A 34 18.69 -24.33 -8.92
C GLN A 34 19.20 -23.34 -7.86
N ALA A 35 20.35 -23.63 -7.24
CA ALA A 35 20.99 -22.71 -6.30
C ALA A 35 21.46 -21.41 -7.00
N GLN A 36 22.01 -21.50 -8.22
CA GLN A 36 22.38 -20.34 -9.03
C GLN A 36 21.17 -19.52 -9.50
N GLN A 37 20.08 -20.18 -9.94
CA GLN A 37 18.83 -19.49 -10.29
C GLN A 37 18.18 -18.82 -9.09
N THR A 38 18.20 -19.46 -7.93
CA THR A 38 17.69 -18.85 -6.67
C THR A 38 18.55 -17.66 -6.27
N ALA A 39 19.88 -17.72 -6.42
CA ALA A 39 20.78 -16.61 -6.15
C ALA A 39 20.64 -15.45 -7.16
N GLN A 40 20.41 -15.74 -8.44
CA GLN A 40 20.12 -14.72 -9.45
C GLN A 40 18.77 -14.04 -9.19
N ASN A 41 17.73 -14.81 -8.83
CA ASN A 41 16.41 -14.26 -8.46
C ASN A 41 16.46 -13.43 -7.17
N ALA A 42 17.34 -13.76 -6.23
CA ALA A 42 17.53 -12.98 -5.00
C ALA A 42 18.14 -11.59 -5.24
N ASN A 43 18.86 -11.40 -6.35
CA ASN A 43 19.44 -10.12 -6.74
C ASN A 43 18.53 -9.30 -7.69
N GLU A 44 17.44 -9.88 -8.18
CA GLU A 44 16.50 -9.17 -9.02
C GLU A 44 15.66 -8.20 -8.18
N ILE A 45 15.64 -6.93 -8.56
CA ILE A 45 14.77 -5.93 -7.92
C ILE A 45 13.37 -6.11 -8.46
N ASN A 46 12.41 -6.30 -7.55
CA ASN A 46 11.00 -6.42 -7.87
C ASN A 46 10.23 -5.24 -7.25
N ALA A 47 9.32 -4.67 -8.03
CA ALA A 47 8.39 -3.67 -7.51
C ALA A 47 7.43 -4.31 -6.49
N VAL A 48 7.12 -3.54 -5.43
CA VAL A 48 6.17 -3.91 -4.37
C VAL A 48 5.11 -2.81 -4.27
N PRO A 49 4.20 -2.71 -5.25
CA PRO A 49 3.24 -1.62 -5.30
C PRO A 49 2.24 -1.67 -4.14
N ASN A 50 1.96 -0.50 -3.54
CA ASN A 50 0.76 -0.28 -2.73
C ASN A 50 -0.42 0.15 -3.62
N ARG A 51 -0.13 0.78 -4.75
CA ARG A 51 -1.15 1.11 -5.77
C ARG A 51 -1.72 -0.15 -6.42
N PRO A 52 -2.97 -0.09 -6.90
CA PRO A 52 -3.88 1.05 -6.96
C PRO A 52 -4.82 1.20 -5.74
N THR A 53 -4.65 0.40 -4.71
CA THR A 53 -5.58 0.26 -3.57
C THR A 53 -5.38 1.32 -2.48
N PHE A 54 -6.40 1.56 -1.67
CA PHE A 54 -6.27 2.27 -0.39
C PHE A 54 -5.58 1.39 0.65
N ALA A 55 -5.76 0.06 0.55
CA ALA A 55 -4.99 -0.88 1.34
C ALA A 55 -3.52 -0.86 0.91
N SER A 56 -2.63 -0.85 1.87
CA SER A 56 -1.20 -1.08 1.67
C SER A 56 -0.86 -2.54 1.91
N THR A 57 0.03 -3.10 1.12
CA THR A 57 0.55 -4.44 1.40
C THR A 57 1.47 -4.45 2.63
N ALA A 58 1.43 -5.53 3.41
CA ALA A 58 2.38 -5.78 4.49
C ALA A 58 3.78 -6.17 3.98
N GLU A 59 3.90 -6.49 2.68
CA GLU A 59 5.19 -6.72 2.04
C GLU A 59 5.98 -5.42 1.91
N MET A 60 7.29 -5.54 1.79
CA MET A 60 8.20 -4.40 1.81
C MET A 60 9.10 -4.41 0.58
N VAL A 61 9.50 -3.24 0.12
CA VAL A 61 10.59 -3.14 -0.85
C VAL A 61 11.85 -3.81 -0.29
N GLN A 62 12.66 -4.36 -1.18
CA GLN A 62 13.89 -5.04 -0.79
C GLN A 62 14.84 -4.08 -0.07
N LEU A 63 15.67 -4.64 0.81
CA LEU A 63 16.69 -3.88 1.54
C LEU A 63 17.56 -3.05 0.58
N GLY A 64 17.69 -1.75 0.86
CA GLY A 64 18.41 -0.78 0.05
C GLY A 64 17.65 -0.27 -1.17
N VAL A 65 16.54 -0.89 -1.58
CA VAL A 65 15.80 -0.47 -2.77
C VAL A 65 15.03 0.82 -2.50
N LEU A 66 15.19 1.76 -3.44
CA LEU A 66 14.36 2.96 -3.57
C LEU A 66 13.30 2.71 -4.63
N GLU A 67 12.03 2.88 -4.27
CA GLU A 67 10.87 2.74 -5.14
C GLU A 67 10.01 3.99 -5.10
N ILE A 68 9.46 4.36 -6.24
CA ILE A 68 8.50 5.47 -6.37
C ILE A 68 7.16 4.96 -6.87
N GLU A 69 6.11 5.55 -6.35
CA GLU A 69 4.74 5.38 -6.83
C GLU A 69 4.13 6.75 -7.11
N TYR A 70 3.60 6.94 -8.31
CA TYR A 70 2.85 8.14 -8.66
C TYR A 70 1.54 7.76 -9.33
N GLY A 71 0.47 8.44 -8.96
CA GLY A 71 -0.84 8.22 -9.53
C GLY A 71 -1.61 9.50 -9.72
N PHE A 72 -2.26 9.59 -10.88
CA PHE A 72 -3.25 10.61 -11.18
C PHE A 72 -4.64 10.09 -10.82
N GLU A 73 -5.44 10.93 -10.20
CA GLU A 73 -6.84 10.69 -9.90
C GLU A 73 -7.69 11.85 -10.40
N ALA A 74 -8.88 11.53 -10.93
CA ALA A 74 -9.82 12.52 -11.41
C ALA A 74 -11.26 12.13 -11.07
N ALA A 75 -11.96 13.07 -10.46
CA ALA A 75 -13.38 13.04 -10.19
C ALA A 75 -14.03 14.36 -10.61
N LYS A 76 -15.37 14.42 -10.55
CA LYS A 76 -16.09 15.69 -10.83
C LYS A 76 -15.63 16.77 -9.85
N GLY A 77 -14.97 17.80 -10.36
CA GLY A 77 -14.50 18.95 -9.60
C GLY A 77 -13.21 18.75 -8.79
N HIS A 78 -12.57 17.58 -8.89
CA HIS A 78 -11.34 17.28 -8.16
C HIS A 78 -10.36 16.47 -9.01
N GLN A 79 -9.08 16.84 -8.96
CA GLN A 79 -7.98 16.12 -9.60
C GLN A 79 -6.74 16.21 -8.72
N ASN A 80 -5.99 15.14 -8.63
CA ASN A 80 -4.71 15.17 -7.92
C ASN A 80 -3.66 14.25 -8.55
N ILE A 81 -2.41 14.46 -8.17
CA ILE A 81 -1.31 13.52 -8.36
C ILE A 81 -0.76 13.18 -6.99
N ASN A 82 -0.93 11.93 -6.58
CA ASN A 82 -0.38 11.39 -5.34
C ASN A 82 0.96 10.73 -5.60
N GLY A 83 1.96 11.06 -4.80
CA GLY A 83 3.29 10.49 -4.86
C GLY A 83 3.72 9.85 -3.54
N LEU A 84 4.42 8.73 -3.65
CA LEU A 84 5.02 8.01 -2.54
C LEU A 84 6.41 7.54 -2.93
N LEU A 85 7.43 7.91 -2.14
CA LEU A 85 8.75 7.31 -2.19
C LEU A 85 8.87 6.32 -1.05
N LYS A 86 9.34 5.11 -1.36
CA LYS A 86 9.60 4.05 -0.39
C LYS A 86 11.06 3.65 -0.44
N TRP A 87 11.67 3.48 0.72
CA TRP A 87 13.05 3.02 0.84
C TRP A 87 13.19 1.93 1.89
N GLY A 88 13.66 0.76 1.48
CA GLY A 88 14.00 -0.34 2.37
C GLY A 88 15.26 -0.01 3.17
N ALA A 89 15.13 0.80 4.23
CA ALA A 89 16.25 1.41 4.94
C ALA A 89 17.10 0.41 5.71
N VAL A 90 16.44 -0.50 6.45
CA VAL A 90 17.11 -1.61 7.17
C VAL A 90 16.17 -2.83 7.13
N LYS A 91 16.67 -3.97 7.58
CA LYS A 91 15.85 -5.19 7.65
C LYS A 91 14.53 -4.93 8.37
N ASN A 92 13.42 -5.26 7.72
CA ASN A 92 12.05 -5.10 8.22
C ASN A 92 11.58 -3.65 8.41
N LEU A 93 12.33 -2.63 7.97
CA LEU A 93 11.93 -1.23 8.05
C LEU A 93 11.99 -0.56 6.68
N GLU A 94 10.86 -0.01 6.27
CA GLU A 94 10.67 0.79 5.06
C GLU A 94 10.28 2.21 5.47
N LEU A 95 11.00 3.19 4.95
CA LEU A 95 10.71 4.61 5.16
C LEU A 95 9.90 5.16 4.00
N TRP A 96 8.95 6.05 4.31
CA TRP A 96 8.02 6.66 3.38
C TRP A 96 8.15 8.17 3.35
N LEU A 97 8.15 8.73 2.15
CA LEU A 97 7.96 10.15 1.90
C LEU A 97 6.77 10.30 0.95
N LEU A 98 5.69 10.90 1.45
CA LEU A 98 4.49 11.19 0.69
C LEU A 98 4.54 12.63 0.19
N ASN A 99 4.07 12.84 -1.03
CA ASN A 99 3.91 14.18 -1.61
C ASN A 99 2.69 14.20 -2.53
N ASN A 100 2.14 15.39 -2.68
CA ASN A 100 1.03 15.62 -3.59
C ASN A 100 1.38 16.84 -4.47
N PRO A 101 2.15 16.61 -5.58
CA PRO A 101 2.65 17.69 -6.41
C PRO A 101 1.57 18.47 -7.14
N ILE A 102 0.39 17.90 -7.32
CA ILE A 102 -0.77 18.57 -7.91
C ILE A 102 -2.01 18.17 -7.12
N GLU A 103 -2.61 19.17 -6.51
CA GLU A 103 -3.95 19.12 -5.93
C GLU A 103 -4.80 20.18 -6.61
N ARG A 104 -5.92 19.80 -7.18
CA ARG A 104 -6.82 20.72 -7.88
C ARG A 104 -8.25 20.48 -7.47
N ASP A 105 -8.87 21.52 -6.98
CA ASP A 105 -10.30 21.60 -6.73
C ASP A 105 -10.95 22.58 -7.71
N VAL A 106 -12.28 22.70 -7.70
CA VAL A 106 -13.05 23.56 -8.63
C VAL A 106 -12.48 24.97 -8.76
N ALA A 107 -12.05 25.58 -7.65
CA ALA A 107 -11.65 26.97 -7.59
C ALA A 107 -10.15 27.23 -7.58
N THR A 108 -9.31 26.24 -7.29
CA THR A 108 -7.88 26.44 -7.04
C THR A 108 -7.05 25.22 -7.39
N ALA A 109 -5.76 25.44 -7.65
CA ALA A 109 -4.78 24.37 -7.86
C ALA A 109 -3.44 24.75 -7.20
N GLY A 110 -2.68 23.75 -6.79
CA GLY A 110 -1.36 23.93 -6.17
C GLY A 110 -0.78 22.62 -5.67
N LEU A 111 0.16 22.73 -4.74
CA LEU A 111 0.68 21.58 -4.01
C LEU A 111 -0.33 21.16 -2.94
N GLY A 112 -0.53 19.86 -2.78
CA GLY A 112 -1.23 19.29 -1.64
C GLY A 112 -0.31 19.09 -0.42
N ASP A 113 -0.84 18.42 0.61
CA ASP A 113 -0.08 18.12 1.81
C ASP A 113 0.99 17.05 1.54
N SER A 114 2.11 17.16 2.26
CA SER A 114 3.19 16.18 2.26
C SER A 114 3.14 15.32 3.51
N GLY A 115 3.86 14.20 3.53
CA GLY A 115 3.89 13.34 4.70
C GLY A 115 5.17 12.53 4.80
N VAL A 116 5.43 12.03 6.00
CA VAL A 116 6.51 11.10 6.29
C VAL A 116 5.96 9.91 7.06
N GLY A 117 6.55 8.75 6.85
CA GLY A 117 6.06 7.55 7.52
C GLY A 117 7.09 6.44 7.54
N PHE A 118 6.71 5.36 8.19
CA PHE A 118 7.46 4.11 8.14
C PHE A 118 6.52 2.91 8.20
N LYS A 119 6.95 1.83 7.58
CA LYS A 119 6.32 0.52 7.70
C LYS A 119 7.33 -0.44 8.32
N TYR A 120 6.91 -1.15 9.37
CA TYR A 120 7.73 -2.13 10.05
C TYR A 120 7.10 -3.52 9.99
N LYS A 121 7.79 -4.48 9.36
CA LYS A 121 7.32 -5.85 9.23
C LYS A 121 7.59 -6.64 10.50
N LEU A 122 6.52 -7.10 11.13
CA LEU A 122 6.55 -7.93 12.35
C LEU A 122 6.81 -9.40 12.03
N PHE A 123 6.08 -9.91 11.03
CA PHE A 123 6.13 -11.32 10.64
C PHE A 123 6.08 -11.45 9.13
N SER A 124 6.81 -12.41 8.58
CA SER A 124 6.65 -12.85 7.18
C SER A 124 5.68 -14.02 7.10
N GLN A 125 5.03 -14.16 5.94
CA GLN A 125 4.15 -15.27 5.64
C GLN A 125 4.86 -16.61 5.83
N ARG A 126 4.20 -17.52 6.54
CA ARG A 126 4.65 -18.91 6.70
C ARG A 126 3.45 -19.81 6.93
N ASN A 127 3.23 -20.79 6.04
CA ASN A 127 2.06 -21.67 6.10
C ASN A 127 0.75 -20.86 6.17
N ALA A 128 -0.08 -21.07 7.20
CA ALA A 128 -1.33 -20.34 7.41
C ALA A 128 -1.14 -18.88 7.88
N ARG A 129 0.02 -18.53 8.49
CA ARG A 129 0.29 -17.19 9.02
C ARG A 129 0.50 -16.20 7.89
N PRO A 130 -0.19 -15.03 7.88
CA PRO A 130 0.07 -13.96 6.92
C PRO A 130 1.38 -13.23 7.21
N THR A 131 1.86 -12.41 6.27
CA THR A 131 2.77 -11.31 6.57
C THR A 131 2.00 -10.26 7.36
N VAL A 132 2.60 -9.71 8.41
CA VAL A 132 2.00 -8.67 9.25
C VAL A 132 3.01 -7.53 9.41
N ALA A 133 2.52 -6.30 9.23
CA ALA A 133 3.30 -5.09 9.43
C ALA A 133 2.49 -4.02 10.17
N VAL A 134 3.19 -3.05 10.75
CA VAL A 134 2.62 -1.82 11.28
C VAL A 134 3.06 -0.68 10.37
N LEU A 135 2.13 0.20 10.03
CA LEU A 135 2.37 1.42 9.27
C LEU A 135 2.03 2.63 10.13
N TYR A 136 2.92 3.60 10.14
CA TYR A 136 2.68 4.94 10.66
C TYR A 136 2.96 5.98 9.60
N VAL A 137 2.05 6.96 9.47
CA VAL A 137 2.21 8.12 8.59
C VAL A 137 1.81 9.39 9.35
N ALA A 138 2.65 10.40 9.27
CA ALA A 138 2.33 11.77 9.67
C ALA A 138 2.17 12.62 8.42
N THR A 139 0.99 13.21 8.21
CA THR A 139 0.74 14.19 7.15
C THR A 139 0.98 15.58 7.70
N ILE A 140 1.75 16.38 6.97
CA ILE A 140 2.18 17.72 7.35
C ILE A 140 1.43 18.71 6.47
N PRO A 141 0.83 19.77 7.03
CA PRO A 141 0.03 20.75 6.28
C PRO A 141 0.95 21.69 5.48
N THR A 142 1.49 21.18 4.37
CA THR A 142 2.35 21.95 3.45
C THR A 142 1.59 22.60 2.31
N ALA A 143 0.34 22.21 2.12
CA ALA A 143 -0.55 22.79 1.11
C ALA A 143 -1.03 24.20 1.51
N ARG A 144 -1.53 24.92 0.49
CA ARG A 144 -2.28 26.15 0.74
C ARG A 144 -3.58 25.81 1.50
N PRO A 145 -4.11 26.73 2.33
CA PRO A 145 -5.29 26.46 3.17
C PRO A 145 -6.52 25.89 2.45
N ALA A 146 -6.69 26.20 1.17
CA ALA A 146 -7.82 25.71 0.37
C ALA A 146 -7.60 24.29 -0.18
N LEU A 147 -6.37 23.74 -0.14
CA LEU A 147 -5.99 22.47 -0.77
C LEU A 147 -5.51 21.42 0.23
N GLY A 148 -5.32 21.78 1.49
CA GLY A 148 -4.81 20.88 2.52
C GLY A 148 -5.64 20.85 3.78
N ALA A 149 -5.30 19.96 4.69
CA ALA A 149 -6.00 19.78 5.96
C ALA A 149 -5.77 20.94 6.95
N GLY A 150 -4.74 21.76 6.75
CA GLY A 150 -4.39 22.90 7.63
C GLY A 150 -3.89 22.50 9.01
N ALA A 151 -3.76 21.22 9.32
CA ALA A 151 -3.22 20.70 10.56
C ALA A 151 -2.57 19.34 10.33
N VAL A 152 -1.64 18.94 11.21
CA VAL A 152 -0.99 17.62 11.15
C VAL A 152 -2.02 16.53 11.39
N ALA A 153 -1.92 15.45 10.61
CA ALA A 153 -2.68 14.24 10.84
C ALA A 153 -1.74 13.04 11.08
N HIS A 154 -2.19 12.07 11.85
CA HIS A 154 -1.45 10.85 12.14
C HIS A 154 -2.30 9.64 11.78
N LEU A 155 -1.73 8.71 11.00
CA LEU A 155 -2.36 7.44 10.66
C LEU A 155 -1.52 6.30 11.26
N VAL A 156 -2.17 5.41 11.98
CA VAL A 156 -1.58 4.15 12.46
C VAL A 156 -2.39 3.01 11.92
N GLN A 157 -1.75 2.03 11.28
CA GLN A 157 -2.43 0.86 10.71
C GLN A 157 -1.71 -0.44 11.06
N ILE A 158 -2.48 -1.51 11.18
CA ILE A 158 -2.01 -2.89 11.11
C ILE A 158 -2.36 -3.41 9.72
N LEU A 159 -1.36 -3.97 9.06
CA LEU A 159 -1.44 -4.53 7.72
C LEU A 159 -1.25 -6.03 7.80
N ALA A 160 -2.08 -6.79 7.10
CA ALA A 160 -1.93 -8.23 6.96
C ALA A 160 -2.06 -8.62 5.48
N SER A 161 -1.04 -9.30 4.94
CA SER A 161 -1.00 -9.74 3.53
C SER A 161 -0.88 -11.24 3.46
N LYS A 162 -1.61 -11.86 2.54
CA LYS A 162 -1.62 -13.32 2.37
C LYS A 162 -1.72 -13.73 0.91
N ASP A 163 -0.77 -14.57 0.49
CA ASP A 163 -0.78 -15.23 -0.81
C ASP A 163 -1.36 -16.63 -0.73
N PHE A 164 -2.21 -16.96 -1.70
CA PHE A 164 -2.72 -18.28 -1.97
C PHE A 164 -2.51 -18.61 -3.48
N GLY A 165 -1.34 -19.07 -3.84
CA GLY A 165 -0.95 -19.29 -5.23
C GLY A 165 -0.95 -17.96 -6.01
N LYS A 166 -1.88 -17.80 -6.97
CA LYS A 166 -2.01 -16.58 -7.79
C LYS A 166 -2.90 -15.50 -7.16
N HIS A 167 -3.45 -15.76 -5.98
CA HIS A 167 -4.37 -14.88 -5.29
C HIS A 167 -3.64 -14.20 -4.14
N HIS A 168 -3.74 -12.89 -4.07
CA HIS A 168 -3.19 -12.06 -3.00
C HIS A 168 -4.30 -11.29 -2.31
N PHE A 169 -4.23 -11.21 -0.98
CA PHE A 169 -5.18 -10.48 -0.15
C PHE A 169 -4.43 -9.56 0.79
N ASP A 170 -4.89 -8.31 0.90
CA ASP A 170 -4.48 -7.38 1.94
C ASP A 170 -5.67 -7.00 2.80
N VAL A 171 -5.47 -7.00 4.10
CA VAL A 171 -6.42 -6.50 5.10
C VAL A 171 -5.71 -5.42 5.90
N ASN A 172 -6.28 -4.23 5.92
CA ASN A 172 -5.77 -3.11 6.69
C ASN A 172 -6.81 -2.62 7.67
N GLU A 173 -6.39 -2.43 8.90
CA GLU A 173 -7.17 -1.80 9.98
C GLU A 173 -6.37 -0.68 10.60
N GLY A 174 -6.99 0.49 10.78
CA GLY A 174 -6.27 1.63 11.32
C GLY A 174 -7.12 2.70 11.96
N VAL A 175 -6.42 3.62 12.59
CA VAL A 175 -7.00 4.84 13.15
C VAL A 175 -6.22 6.04 12.63
N GLN A 176 -6.97 7.03 12.16
CA GLN A 176 -6.44 8.34 11.80
C GLN A 176 -6.86 9.36 12.86
N PHE A 177 -5.90 10.13 13.32
CA PHE A 177 -6.07 11.30 14.15
C PHE A 177 -5.87 12.53 13.28
N ALA A 178 -6.95 13.16 12.85
CA ALA A 178 -6.92 14.37 12.02
C ALA A 178 -6.85 15.59 12.95
N GLY A 179 -5.79 16.38 12.83
CA GLY A 179 -5.65 17.61 13.57
C GLY A 179 -6.77 18.61 13.25
N ARG A 180 -7.21 19.35 14.25
CA ARG A 180 -8.21 20.41 14.10
C ARG A 180 -7.52 21.75 13.91
N PRO A 181 -7.59 22.37 12.72
CA PRO A 181 -7.00 23.68 12.50
C PRO A 181 -7.59 24.72 13.48
N GLN A 182 -6.74 25.61 13.99
CA GLN A 182 -7.11 26.77 14.86
C GLN A 182 -7.64 26.42 16.26
N VAL A 183 -8.27 25.24 16.43
CA VAL A 183 -8.92 24.85 17.71
C VAL A 183 -8.01 23.96 18.55
N GLY A 184 -7.05 23.28 17.90
CA GLY A 184 -6.18 22.27 18.53
C GLY A 184 -6.89 20.94 18.81
N GLY A 185 -6.09 19.92 19.16
CA GLY A 185 -6.57 18.56 19.36
C GLY A 185 -6.84 17.81 18.06
N PHE A 186 -7.45 16.63 18.16
CA PHE A 186 -7.65 15.72 17.04
C PHE A 186 -9.09 15.18 17.01
N ASP A 187 -9.62 15.01 15.81
CA ASP A 187 -10.76 14.14 15.52
C ASP A 187 -10.25 12.75 15.14
N ARG A 188 -11.05 11.71 15.39
CA ARG A 188 -10.65 10.32 15.10
C ARG A 188 -11.58 9.69 14.09
N THR A 189 -10.99 9.00 13.10
CA THR A 189 -11.70 8.09 12.21
C THR A 189 -10.99 6.75 12.14
N TYR A 190 -11.77 5.69 11.94
CA TYR A 190 -11.25 4.33 11.76
C TYR A 190 -11.29 4.01 10.27
N PHE A 191 -10.22 3.39 9.80
CA PHE A 191 -10.05 2.93 8.44
C PHE A 191 -10.08 1.42 8.41
N THR A 192 -10.78 0.85 7.43
CA THR A 192 -10.81 -0.58 7.14
C THR A 192 -10.73 -0.75 5.64
N ALA A 193 -9.85 -1.64 5.16
CA ALA A 193 -9.81 -2.04 3.76
C ALA A 193 -9.53 -3.53 3.62
N LEU A 194 -10.15 -4.12 2.59
CA LEU A 194 -9.89 -5.47 2.12
C LEU A 194 -9.65 -5.40 0.61
N SER A 195 -8.45 -5.70 0.18
CA SER A 195 -8.11 -5.84 -1.24
C SER A 195 -7.91 -7.30 -1.64
N TYR A 196 -8.18 -7.55 -2.89
CA TYR A 196 -7.92 -8.80 -3.57
C TYR A 196 -7.22 -8.52 -4.88
N SER A 197 -6.08 -9.16 -5.11
CA SER A 197 -5.33 -9.07 -6.35
C SER A 197 -5.07 -10.45 -6.94
N ARG A 198 -5.00 -10.53 -8.26
CA ARG A 198 -4.74 -11.76 -8.98
C ARG A 198 -3.96 -11.51 -10.25
N SER A 199 -2.89 -12.31 -10.45
CA SER A 199 -2.21 -12.39 -11.75
C SER A 199 -3.12 -13.09 -12.76
N LEU A 200 -3.32 -12.46 -13.91
CA LEU A 200 -4.07 -12.98 -15.05
C LEU A 200 -3.13 -13.60 -16.08
N ARG A 201 -3.52 -13.62 -17.35
CA ARG A 201 -2.67 -14.11 -18.44
C ARG A 201 -1.61 -13.10 -18.83
N GLY A 202 -0.37 -13.56 -19.06
CA GLY A 202 0.76 -12.72 -19.47
C GLY A 202 1.19 -11.77 -18.35
N LYS A 203 1.27 -10.49 -18.65
CA LYS A 203 1.72 -9.42 -17.75
C LYS A 203 0.58 -8.71 -17.03
N TRP A 204 -0.66 -9.11 -17.27
CA TRP A 204 -1.84 -8.47 -16.71
C TRP A 204 -2.18 -9.00 -15.32
N GLY A 205 -2.68 -8.13 -14.48
CA GLY A 205 -3.28 -8.42 -13.20
C GLY A 205 -4.63 -7.71 -13.03
N TYR A 206 -5.40 -8.17 -12.07
CA TYR A 206 -6.65 -7.56 -11.62
C TYR A 206 -6.55 -7.28 -10.14
N THR A 207 -7.10 -6.15 -9.71
CA THR A 207 -7.24 -5.78 -8.30
C THR A 207 -8.64 -5.24 -8.06
N GLY A 208 -9.27 -5.75 -6.98
CA GLY A 208 -10.53 -5.23 -6.46
C GLY A 208 -10.37 -4.92 -4.98
N GLU A 209 -11.08 -3.89 -4.48
CA GLU A 209 -11.01 -3.50 -3.08
C GLU A 209 -12.36 -2.98 -2.59
N ILE A 210 -12.64 -3.23 -1.31
CA ILE A 210 -13.62 -2.52 -0.51
C ILE A 210 -12.88 -1.80 0.63
N ALA A 211 -13.05 -0.48 0.70
CA ALA A 211 -12.41 0.35 1.72
C ALA A 211 -13.41 1.35 2.31
N GLY A 212 -13.18 1.74 3.55
CA GLY A 212 -14.05 2.71 4.20
C GLY A 212 -13.42 3.39 5.39
N PHE A 213 -13.96 4.58 5.67
CA PHE A 213 -13.66 5.36 6.86
C PHE A 213 -14.90 5.51 7.72
N SER A 214 -14.77 5.40 9.02
CA SER A 214 -15.84 5.76 9.94
C SER A 214 -16.05 7.29 9.93
N ARG A 215 -17.15 7.75 10.51
CA ARG A 215 -17.40 9.19 10.67
C ARG A 215 -16.24 9.86 11.44
N LEU A 216 -15.70 10.92 10.89
CA LEU A 216 -14.66 11.72 11.52
C LEU A 216 -15.28 12.74 12.51
N ASN A 217 -16.23 13.55 12.01
CA ASN A 217 -16.91 14.59 12.79
C ASN A 217 -18.33 14.88 12.22
N ALA A 218 -18.95 15.98 12.59
CA ALA A 218 -20.32 16.32 12.17
C ALA A 218 -20.42 16.58 10.67
N THR A 219 -19.39 17.14 10.05
CA THR A 219 -19.34 17.54 8.64
C THR A 219 -18.71 16.50 7.73
N THR A 220 -17.96 15.53 8.30
CA THR A 220 -17.30 14.46 7.54
C THR A 220 -17.90 13.11 7.93
N PRO A 221 -18.98 12.68 7.24
CA PRO A 221 -19.65 11.40 7.53
C PRO A 221 -18.78 10.20 7.16
N ALA A 222 -19.23 9.02 7.56
CA ALA A 222 -18.59 7.77 7.15
C ALA A 222 -18.67 7.59 5.63
N THR A 223 -17.66 6.94 5.06
CA THR A 223 -17.56 6.68 3.62
C THR A 223 -17.19 5.23 3.35
N MET A 224 -17.58 4.72 2.19
CA MET A 224 -17.17 3.41 1.68
C MET A 224 -17.03 3.47 0.17
N THR A 225 -15.98 2.85 -0.34
CA THR A 225 -15.66 2.74 -1.77
C THR A 225 -15.51 1.30 -2.21
N LEU A 226 -15.81 1.06 -3.48
CA LEU A 226 -15.51 -0.17 -4.20
C LEU A 226 -14.57 0.18 -5.34
N LEU A 227 -13.38 -0.43 -5.37
CA LEU A 227 -12.36 -0.20 -6.38
C LEU A 227 -12.26 -1.40 -7.30
N ASN A 228 -12.04 -1.13 -8.59
CA ASN A 228 -11.68 -2.12 -9.59
C ASN A 228 -10.57 -1.55 -10.48
N ALA A 229 -9.51 -2.33 -10.67
CA ALA A 229 -8.35 -1.92 -11.44
C ALA A 229 -7.74 -3.08 -12.24
N ALA A 230 -7.09 -2.72 -13.33
CA ALA A 230 -6.14 -3.53 -14.04
C ALA A 230 -4.72 -3.09 -13.70
N THR A 231 -3.81 -4.04 -13.60
CA THR A 231 -2.37 -3.80 -13.48
C THR A 231 -1.64 -4.42 -14.67
N TYR A 232 -0.50 -3.84 -15.06
CA TYR A 232 0.34 -4.35 -16.13
C TYR A 232 1.82 -4.32 -15.73
N ASN A 233 2.43 -5.49 -15.59
CA ASN A 233 3.84 -5.64 -15.25
C ASN A 233 4.70 -5.45 -16.52
N VAL A 234 5.17 -4.22 -16.76
CA VAL A 234 6.08 -3.94 -17.89
C VAL A 234 7.38 -4.72 -17.74
N SER A 235 7.94 -4.72 -16.52
CA SER A 235 9.09 -5.51 -16.08
C SER A 235 8.93 -5.90 -14.61
N SER A 236 9.90 -6.60 -14.02
CA SER A 236 9.95 -6.86 -12.58
C SER A 236 9.97 -5.58 -11.73
N ARG A 237 10.53 -4.48 -12.28
CA ARG A 237 10.70 -3.20 -11.59
C ARG A 237 9.60 -2.19 -11.87
N LEU A 238 8.83 -2.36 -12.95
CA LEU A 238 7.89 -1.35 -13.45
C LEU A 238 6.51 -1.95 -13.60
N VAL A 239 5.56 -1.41 -12.83
CA VAL A 239 4.14 -1.77 -12.86
C VAL A 239 3.33 -0.52 -13.20
N LEU A 240 2.40 -0.66 -14.12
CA LEU A 240 1.38 0.34 -14.43
C LEU A 240 0.04 -0.13 -13.85
N ASP A 241 -0.78 0.80 -13.43
CA ASP A 241 -2.15 0.54 -12.97
C ASP A 241 -3.14 1.55 -13.54
N ALA A 242 -4.39 1.12 -13.73
CA ALA A 242 -5.49 2.02 -14.07
C ALA A 242 -6.82 1.40 -13.65
N GLY A 243 -7.77 2.23 -13.25
CA GLY A 243 -9.07 1.77 -12.79
C GLY A 243 -10.01 2.88 -12.38
N ALA A 244 -11.00 2.49 -11.61
CA ALA A 244 -11.95 3.41 -10.98
C ALA A 244 -12.36 2.90 -9.61
N TYR A 245 -12.68 3.83 -8.72
CA TYR A 245 -13.42 3.51 -7.52
C TYR A 245 -14.76 4.24 -7.48
N PHE A 246 -15.72 3.58 -6.86
CA PHE A 246 -17.12 4.00 -6.81
C PHE A 246 -17.50 4.27 -5.35
N ALA A 247 -18.18 5.38 -5.12
CA ALA A 247 -18.78 5.64 -3.82
C ALA A 247 -19.93 4.66 -3.58
N ALA A 248 -19.73 3.71 -2.65
CA ALA A 248 -20.78 2.80 -2.21
C ALA A 248 -21.59 3.40 -1.06
N TYR A 249 -20.99 4.30 -0.27
CA TYR A 249 -21.64 5.00 0.82
C TYR A 249 -20.94 6.32 1.13
N GLY A 250 -21.69 7.33 1.59
CA GLY A 250 -21.17 8.61 2.06
C GLY A 250 -21.13 9.70 0.98
N GLN A 251 -20.61 10.87 1.36
CA GLN A 251 -20.50 12.06 0.51
C GLN A 251 -19.14 12.06 -0.22
N LEU A 252 -19.03 11.21 -1.23
CA LEU A 252 -17.85 11.12 -2.11
C LEU A 252 -18.27 11.38 -3.55
N PRO A 253 -17.33 11.76 -4.44
CA PRO A 253 -17.57 11.70 -5.87
C PRO A 253 -18.07 10.31 -6.25
N ARG A 254 -19.15 10.27 -7.07
CA ARG A 254 -19.79 9.00 -7.42
C ARG A 254 -18.83 8.02 -8.09
N ILE A 255 -17.93 8.55 -8.90
CA ILE A 255 -16.89 7.80 -9.62
C ILE A 255 -15.62 8.65 -9.59
N THR A 256 -14.50 8.01 -9.28
CA THR A 256 -13.16 8.55 -9.48
C THR A 256 -12.38 7.59 -10.35
N ILE A 257 -11.80 8.07 -11.44
CA ILE A 257 -10.90 7.33 -12.30
C ILE A 257 -9.46 7.60 -11.88
N PHE A 258 -8.59 6.62 -12.06
CA PHE A 258 -7.19 6.77 -11.75
C PHE A 258 -6.28 5.99 -12.71
N ALA A 259 -5.03 6.43 -12.79
CA ALA A 259 -3.95 5.70 -13.42
C ALA A 259 -2.65 6.00 -12.68
N GLY A 260 -1.72 5.04 -12.68
CA GLY A 260 -0.48 5.25 -11.97
C GLY A 260 0.65 4.32 -12.39
N VAL A 261 1.78 4.54 -11.74
CA VAL A 261 3.03 3.84 -11.98
C VAL A 261 3.73 3.56 -10.66
N THR A 262 4.27 2.34 -10.54
CA THR A 262 5.23 1.95 -9.50
C THR A 262 6.53 1.57 -10.17
N TYR A 263 7.65 2.17 -9.73
CA TYR A 263 8.97 1.90 -10.30
C TYR A 263 10.05 1.77 -9.22
N SER A 264 10.65 0.58 -9.11
CA SER A 264 11.82 0.34 -8.28
C SER A 264 13.09 0.81 -9.01
N ILE A 265 13.61 1.98 -8.58
CA ILE A 265 14.68 2.70 -9.30
C ILE A 265 16.01 1.96 -9.19
N ALA A 266 16.49 1.74 -7.97
CA ALA A 266 17.82 1.18 -7.71
C ALA A 266 17.92 0.61 -6.29
N ASN A 267 18.91 -0.26 -6.07
CA ASN A 267 19.36 -0.62 -4.74
C ASN A 267 20.54 0.27 -4.35
N LEU A 268 20.34 1.17 -3.40
CA LEU A 268 21.31 2.17 -2.99
C LEU A 268 22.51 1.56 -2.25
N TYR A 269 22.38 0.34 -1.70
CA TYR A 269 23.45 -0.34 -0.97
C TYR A 269 24.40 -1.13 -1.88
N HIS A 270 23.97 -1.46 -3.11
CA HIS A 270 24.81 -2.16 -4.07
C HIS A 270 25.56 -1.24 -5.04
N LEU A 271 25.52 0.06 -4.83
CA LEU A 271 26.27 1.03 -5.67
C LEU A 271 27.78 0.98 -5.44
N HIS A 272 28.25 0.24 -4.42
CA HIS A 272 29.67 -0.01 -4.19
C HIS A 272 29.91 -1.52 -4.05
N PRO A 273 30.33 -2.24 -5.10
CA PRO A 273 30.85 -3.58 -4.92
C PRO A 273 32.04 -3.46 -3.98
N ALA A 274 31.99 -4.18 -2.85
CA ALA A 274 33.12 -4.27 -1.95
C ALA A 274 34.35 -4.69 -2.79
N ARG A 275 35.40 -3.85 -2.82
CA ARG A 275 36.67 -4.20 -3.42
C ARG A 275 37.09 -5.53 -2.82
N ALA A 276 37.14 -6.57 -3.64
CA ALA A 276 37.74 -7.83 -3.23
C ALA A 276 39.17 -7.52 -2.67
N SER A 277 39.35 -7.80 -1.41
CA SER A 277 40.68 -7.70 -0.79
C SER A 277 41.62 -8.65 -1.55
N PRO A 278 42.75 -8.21 -2.07
CA PRO A 278 43.68 -9.12 -2.72
C PRO A 278 44.11 -10.16 -1.68
N LYS A 279 43.89 -11.43 -2.02
CA LYS A 279 44.43 -12.55 -1.24
C LYS A 279 45.95 -12.48 -1.39
N ASN A 280 46.65 -12.16 -0.29
CA ASN A 280 48.08 -12.39 -0.15
C ASN A 280 48.34 -13.89 0.03
#